data_24e708de87e4b2bcdc5c5c6c78bdc31e
#
_entry.id   24e708de87e4b2bcdc5c5c6c78bdc31e
#
_cell.length_a   1.000
_cell.length_b   1.000
_cell.length_c   1.000
_cell.angle_alpha   90.00
_cell.angle_beta   90.00
_cell.angle_gamma   90.00
#
_symmetry.space_group_name_H-M   'P 1'
#
loop_
_entity.id
_entity.type
_entity.pdbx_description
1 polymer ?
#
loop_
_entity_poly.entity_id
_entity_poly.type
_entity_poly.pdbx_seq_one_letter_code
_entity_poly.pdbx_strand_id
1 'polypeptide(L)'
;SRIYVPENTAAFIFSETGIENVITESGGYEYRNGEQSVLAGDGIGSFFNQVADRFTFGGQPGRTKYVAFVNLREIRGIKFGTSAPLVYNDRFYGVDLEIRARGSMSLKVTDPVRFVRNFVPATTVSYSFDDEGPRRQILSEFVQSFIVAINLLSNEYRISQLPGKANDIAACVRGDRANAGTWNDRFGFEVSSVGIESIEFTEQSRQLVQQFASNKMNVAAYEGVSQQAGNMAA
;
A
#
# COMPACT_ATOMS: atom_id res chain seq x y z
N SER A 1 -22.23 23.62 18.42
CA SER A 1 -22.31 22.18 18.02
C SER A 1 -21.18 21.42 18.71
N ARG A 2 -21.45 20.17 19.07
CA ARG A 2 -20.45 19.27 19.66
C ARG A 2 -20.02 18.24 18.63
N ILE A 3 -18.71 17.98 18.55
CA ILE A 3 -18.10 17.00 17.66
C ILE A 3 -17.29 16.04 18.53
N TYR A 4 -17.54 14.75 18.39
CA TYR A 4 -16.72 13.71 19.01
C TYR A 4 -15.82 13.07 17.94
N VAL A 5 -14.51 13.09 18.18
CA VAL A 5 -13.50 12.53 17.30
C VAL A 5 -13.01 11.23 17.92
N PRO A 6 -13.29 10.06 17.30
CA PRO A 6 -12.76 8.78 17.77
C PRO A 6 -11.24 8.70 17.65
N GLU A 7 -10.64 7.77 18.37
CA GLU A 7 -9.22 7.46 18.22
C GLU A 7 -8.87 7.04 16.79
N ASN A 8 -7.67 7.42 16.34
CA ASN A 8 -7.17 7.15 14.99
C ASN A 8 -8.13 7.64 13.89
N THR A 9 -8.70 8.81 14.10
CA THR A 9 -9.62 9.45 13.16
C THR A 9 -9.27 10.93 13.06
N ALA A 10 -9.31 11.47 11.86
CA ALA A 10 -9.27 12.91 11.62
C ALA A 10 -10.68 13.42 11.32
N ALA A 11 -11.11 14.48 11.97
CA ALA A 11 -12.36 15.17 11.67
C ALA A 11 -12.07 16.46 10.89
N PHE A 12 -12.78 16.64 9.80
CA PHE A 12 -12.71 17.82 8.95
C PHE A 12 -13.97 18.63 9.12
N ILE A 13 -13.82 19.90 9.41
CA ILE A 13 -14.92 20.86 9.41
C ILE A 13 -14.77 21.71 8.16
N PHE A 14 -15.78 21.73 7.31
CA PHE A 14 -15.75 22.50 6.09
C PHE A 14 -17.10 23.14 5.79
N SER A 15 -17.03 24.18 4.98
CA SER A 15 -18.17 24.91 4.44
C SER A 15 -18.13 24.90 2.92
N GLU A 16 -19.04 25.59 2.29
CA GLU A 16 -19.05 25.79 0.84
C GLU A 16 -17.75 26.41 0.29
N THR A 17 -16.98 27.09 1.15
CA THR A 17 -15.72 27.75 0.78
C THR A 17 -14.48 26.88 0.96
N GLY A 18 -14.60 25.70 1.57
CA GLY A 18 -13.51 24.76 1.76
C GLY A 18 -13.32 24.26 3.20
N ILE A 19 -12.17 23.69 3.46
CA ILE A 19 -11.80 23.14 4.77
C ILE A 19 -11.50 24.30 5.72
N GLU A 20 -12.25 24.40 6.82
CA GLU A 20 -12.06 25.41 7.85
C GLU A 20 -11.17 24.93 9.00
N ASN A 21 -11.29 23.64 9.37
CA ASN A 21 -10.54 23.06 10.47
C ASN A 21 -10.34 21.55 10.32
N VAL A 22 -9.26 21.04 10.91
CA VAL A 22 -8.94 19.62 10.96
C VAL A 22 -8.56 19.25 12.38
N ILE A 23 -9.21 18.22 12.94
CA ILE A 23 -9.00 17.73 14.29
C ILE A 23 -8.45 16.30 14.18
N THR A 24 -7.21 16.07 14.62
CA THR A 24 -6.53 14.78 14.55
C THR A 24 -6.40 14.06 15.88
N GLU A 25 -6.71 14.74 16.97
CA GLU A 25 -6.71 14.13 18.30
C GLU A 25 -8.10 13.69 18.73
N SER A 26 -8.19 12.54 19.37
CA SER A 26 -9.45 12.01 19.88
C SER A 26 -9.99 12.86 21.02
N GLY A 27 -11.30 12.95 21.12
CA GLY A 27 -11.97 13.67 22.21
C GLY A 27 -13.26 14.36 21.79
N GLY A 28 -13.84 15.08 22.74
CA GLY A 28 -15.02 15.92 22.52
C GLY A 28 -14.64 17.36 22.29
N TYR A 29 -15.19 17.97 21.25
CA TYR A 29 -14.93 19.35 20.87
C TYR A 29 -16.23 20.14 20.78
N GLU A 30 -16.22 21.37 21.28
CA GLU A 30 -17.33 22.29 21.12
C GLU A 30 -16.97 23.31 20.03
N TYR A 31 -17.77 23.37 18.99
CA TYR A 31 -17.61 24.30 17.89
C TYR A 31 -18.62 25.48 18.05
N ARG A 32 -18.11 26.67 18.23
CA ARG A 32 -18.90 27.92 18.31
C ARG A 32 -18.41 28.89 17.25
N ASN A 33 -19.21 29.18 16.26
CA ASN A 33 -19.08 30.24 15.24
C ASN A 33 -17.66 30.82 15.01
N GLY A 34 -16.71 29.97 14.60
CA GLY A 34 -15.35 30.40 14.28
C GLY A 34 -14.35 30.36 15.44
N GLU A 35 -14.78 30.16 16.68
CA GLU A 35 -13.89 29.96 17.82
C GLU A 35 -13.91 28.48 18.26
N GLN A 36 -12.76 27.90 18.31
CA GLN A 36 -12.58 26.53 18.79
C GLN A 36 -12.29 26.57 20.30
N SER A 37 -13.16 25.97 21.10
CA SER A 37 -12.89 25.70 22.50
C SER A 37 -12.57 24.22 22.67
N VAL A 38 -11.35 23.89 23.07
CA VAL A 38 -10.91 22.54 23.40
C VAL A 38 -11.29 22.27 24.86
N LEU A 39 -12.10 21.24 25.08
CA LEU A 39 -12.52 20.82 26.42
C LEU A 39 -11.50 19.94 27.14
N ALA A 40 -10.36 19.60 26.56
CA ALA A 40 -9.35 18.77 27.20
C ALA A 40 -7.94 18.98 26.62
N GLY A 41 -7.03 19.48 27.45
CA GLY A 41 -5.59 19.24 27.38
C GLY A 41 -4.71 20.21 26.60
N ASP A 42 -3.68 20.69 27.27
CA ASP A 42 -2.71 21.73 26.89
C ASP A 42 -1.72 21.39 25.75
N GLY A 43 -2.02 20.52 24.81
CA GLY A 43 -1.05 20.09 23.78
C GLY A 43 -1.31 20.53 22.34
N ILE A 44 -2.46 21.08 22.05
CA ILE A 44 -3.00 21.19 20.68
C ILE A 44 -2.71 22.52 20.00
N GLY A 45 -2.39 23.56 20.74
CA GLY A 45 -2.30 24.93 20.22
C GLY A 45 -1.26 25.16 19.13
N SER A 46 -0.13 24.43 19.14
CA SER A 46 0.94 24.67 18.17
C SER A 46 0.70 24.01 16.81
N PHE A 47 0.02 22.87 16.80
CA PHE A 47 -0.31 22.18 15.53
C PHE A 47 -1.43 22.91 14.79
N PHE A 48 -2.43 23.41 15.51
CA PHE A 48 -3.53 24.16 14.91
C PHE A 48 -3.11 25.47 14.27
N ASN A 49 -2.15 26.18 14.85
CA ASN A 49 -1.65 27.42 14.27
C ASN A 49 -0.97 27.17 12.91
N GLN A 50 -0.26 26.07 12.74
CA GLN A 50 0.37 25.71 11.46
C GLN A 50 -0.65 25.31 10.37
N VAL A 51 -1.75 24.69 10.77
CA VAL A 51 -2.80 24.25 9.83
C VAL A 51 -3.77 25.39 9.54
N ALA A 52 -4.13 26.17 10.55
CA ALA A 52 -5.02 27.34 10.42
C ALA A 52 -4.44 28.43 9.50
N ASP A 53 -3.14 28.71 9.61
CA ASP A 53 -2.46 29.68 8.73
C ASP A 53 -2.51 29.32 7.24
N ARG A 54 -2.69 28.05 6.94
CA ARG A 54 -2.81 27.56 5.55
C ARG A 54 -4.25 27.52 5.03
N PHE A 55 -5.25 27.62 5.92
CA PHE A 55 -6.67 27.39 5.59
C PHE A 55 -7.64 28.46 6.10
N THR A 56 -7.16 29.62 6.56
CA THR A 56 -8.00 30.73 6.97
C THR A 56 -8.74 31.34 5.78
N PHE A 57 -9.95 30.89 5.58
CA PHE A 57 -10.95 31.62 4.82
C PHE A 57 -11.93 32.26 5.79
N GLY A 58 -12.04 33.58 5.75
CA GLY A 58 -12.90 34.34 6.66
C GLY A 58 -14.33 33.83 6.69
N GLY A 59 -14.70 33.16 7.79
CA GLY A 59 -16.04 32.63 7.97
C GLY A 59 -17.06 33.74 8.17
N GLN A 60 -18.12 33.77 7.38
CA GLN A 60 -19.30 34.58 7.63
C GLN A 60 -20.25 33.84 8.58
N PRO A 61 -20.86 34.53 9.58
CA PRO A 61 -21.82 33.89 10.48
C PRO A 61 -23.07 33.42 9.75
N GLY A 62 -23.51 32.20 10.05
CA GLY A 62 -24.80 31.66 9.61
C GLY A 62 -24.79 30.67 8.42
N ARG A 63 -23.62 30.23 7.91
CA ARG A 63 -23.54 29.23 6.83
C ARG A 63 -23.55 27.83 7.40
N THR A 64 -24.12 26.90 6.63
CA THR A 64 -24.12 25.47 6.92
C THR A 64 -22.67 24.94 6.89
N LYS A 65 -22.32 24.20 7.95
CA LYS A 65 -21.02 23.54 8.05
C LYS A 65 -21.20 22.03 8.01
N TYR A 66 -20.23 21.37 7.42
CA TYR A 66 -20.20 19.93 7.26
C TYR A 66 -19.03 19.34 8.04
N VAL A 67 -19.21 18.13 8.52
CA VAL A 67 -18.15 17.37 9.19
C VAL A 67 -17.93 16.08 8.42
N ALA A 68 -16.67 15.78 8.11
CA ALA A 68 -16.26 14.53 7.54
C ALA A 68 -15.20 13.87 8.43
N PHE A 69 -15.16 12.55 8.42
CA PHE A 69 -14.19 11.78 9.18
C PHE A 69 -13.30 10.97 8.24
N VAL A 70 -12.01 10.97 8.53
CA VAL A 70 -11.01 10.15 7.81
C VAL A 70 -10.45 9.13 8.78
N ASN A 71 -10.51 7.85 8.38
CA ASN A 71 -9.91 6.76 9.13
C ASN A 71 -8.38 6.81 8.99
N LEU A 72 -7.68 6.92 10.12
CA LEU A 72 -6.21 6.91 10.18
C LEU A 72 -5.64 5.54 10.55
N ARG A 73 -6.49 4.55 10.75
CA ARG A 73 -6.05 3.16 10.97
C ARG A 73 -5.56 2.55 9.67
N GLU A 74 -4.78 1.49 9.79
CA GLU A 74 -4.39 0.67 8.66
C GLU A 74 -5.62 0.06 7.99
N ILE A 75 -5.77 0.30 6.69
CA ILE A 75 -6.83 -0.26 5.84
C ILE A 75 -6.29 -1.55 5.25
N ARG A 76 -6.80 -2.68 5.70
CA ARG A 76 -6.28 -4.01 5.40
C ARG A 76 -7.08 -4.71 4.31
N GLY A 77 -6.45 -5.72 3.70
CA GLY A 77 -7.13 -6.70 2.87
C GLY A 77 -7.55 -6.20 1.50
N ILE A 78 -6.88 -5.19 0.96
CA ILE A 78 -7.12 -4.75 -0.42
C ILE A 78 -6.50 -5.78 -1.35
N LYS A 79 -7.33 -6.55 -2.03
CA LYS A 79 -6.89 -7.64 -2.93
C LYS A 79 -6.30 -7.09 -4.22
N PHE A 80 -5.21 -7.70 -4.66
CA PHE A 80 -4.61 -7.43 -5.96
C PHE A 80 -4.29 -8.73 -6.68
N GLY A 81 -4.16 -8.63 -7.99
CA GLY A 81 -3.71 -9.73 -8.85
C GLY A 81 -3.13 -9.19 -10.14
N THR A 82 -2.20 -9.94 -10.72
CA THR A 82 -1.62 -9.61 -12.01
C THR A 82 -2.53 -10.13 -13.12
N SER A 83 -3.01 -9.24 -13.97
CA SER A 83 -3.90 -9.61 -15.10
C SER A 83 -3.15 -10.35 -16.21
N ALA A 84 -1.89 -9.96 -16.43
CA ALA A 84 -0.97 -10.61 -17.37
C ALA A 84 0.16 -11.29 -16.62
N PRO A 85 0.80 -12.32 -17.22
CA PRO A 85 1.99 -12.92 -16.65
C PRO A 85 3.12 -11.90 -16.50
N LEU A 86 3.87 -12.03 -15.40
CA LEU A 86 5.06 -11.25 -15.12
C LEU A 86 6.28 -12.10 -15.36
N VAL A 87 7.35 -11.49 -15.87
CA VAL A 87 8.63 -12.16 -16.02
C VAL A 87 9.44 -12.03 -14.73
N TYR A 88 9.92 -13.13 -14.22
CA TYR A 88 10.81 -13.22 -13.07
C TYR A 88 12.08 -13.98 -13.46
N ASN A 89 13.21 -13.29 -13.43
CA ASN A 89 14.50 -13.93 -13.66
C ASN A 89 14.96 -14.64 -12.39
N ASP A 90 14.70 -15.93 -12.29
CA ASP A 90 15.10 -16.73 -11.15
C ASP A 90 16.52 -17.27 -11.36
N ARG A 91 17.46 -16.80 -10.55
CA ARG A 91 18.88 -17.20 -10.62
C ARG A 91 19.10 -18.69 -10.37
N PHE A 92 18.24 -19.30 -9.58
CA PHE A 92 18.35 -20.74 -9.30
C PHE A 92 18.07 -21.59 -10.53
N TYR A 93 17.05 -21.22 -11.31
CA TYR A 93 16.72 -21.91 -12.56
C TYR A 93 17.55 -21.40 -13.74
N GLY A 94 18.11 -20.21 -13.63
CA GLY A 94 18.93 -19.58 -14.66
C GLY A 94 18.17 -19.16 -15.91
N VAL A 95 16.85 -19.01 -15.81
CA VAL A 95 15.95 -18.64 -16.91
C VAL A 95 14.89 -17.65 -16.44
N ASP A 96 14.32 -16.93 -17.39
CA ASP A 96 13.14 -16.12 -17.16
C ASP A 96 11.91 -17.02 -17.03
N LEU A 97 11.18 -16.86 -15.94
CA LEU A 97 9.95 -17.55 -15.66
C LEU A 97 8.77 -16.60 -15.72
N GLU A 98 7.71 -17.01 -16.36
CA GLU A 98 6.45 -16.27 -16.37
C GLU A 98 5.55 -16.74 -15.23
N ILE A 99 5.15 -15.78 -14.41
CA ILE A 99 4.34 -16.03 -13.23
C ILE A 99 3.11 -15.15 -13.19
N ARG A 100 2.10 -15.60 -12.47
CA ARG A 100 0.97 -14.80 -12.00
C ARG A 100 1.01 -14.76 -10.49
N ALA A 101 0.84 -13.59 -9.93
CA ALA A 101 0.80 -13.40 -8.48
C ALA A 101 -0.53 -12.76 -8.07
N ARG A 102 -1.00 -13.15 -6.90
CA ARG A 102 -2.12 -12.51 -6.22
C ARG A 102 -1.83 -12.42 -4.73
N GLY A 103 -2.43 -11.43 -4.11
CA GLY A 103 -2.23 -11.19 -2.71
C GLY A 103 -3.12 -10.08 -2.19
N SER A 104 -2.71 -9.49 -1.09
CA SER A 104 -3.37 -8.35 -0.49
C SER A 104 -2.35 -7.31 -0.07
N MET A 105 -2.78 -6.06 -0.07
CA MET A 105 -2.02 -4.95 0.46
C MET A 105 -2.83 -4.21 1.50
N SER A 106 -2.14 -3.40 2.29
CA SER A 106 -2.75 -2.50 3.26
C SER A 106 -2.27 -1.08 3.01
N LEU A 107 -3.14 -0.11 3.28
CA LEU A 107 -2.88 1.32 3.16
C LEU A 107 -3.00 1.99 4.52
N LYS A 108 -2.27 3.09 4.68
CA LYS A 108 -2.39 3.98 5.82
C LYS A 108 -2.36 5.43 5.36
N VAL A 109 -3.34 6.22 5.80
CA VAL A 109 -3.34 7.67 5.59
C VAL A 109 -2.31 8.29 6.53
N THR A 110 -1.33 8.98 5.97
CA THR A 110 -0.23 9.66 6.70
C THR A 110 -0.45 11.16 6.79
N ASP A 111 -1.12 11.74 5.79
CA ASP A 111 -1.50 13.15 5.74
C ASP A 111 -2.97 13.26 5.32
N PRO A 112 -3.90 13.34 6.31
CA PRO A 112 -5.33 13.34 6.00
C PRO A 112 -5.79 14.56 5.23
N VAL A 113 -5.14 15.71 5.38
CA VAL A 113 -5.45 16.94 4.62
C VAL A 113 -5.12 16.73 3.14
N ARG A 114 -3.94 16.22 2.86
CA ARG A 114 -3.52 15.92 1.47
C ARG A 114 -4.40 14.86 0.84
N PHE A 115 -4.78 13.83 1.61
CA PHE A 115 -5.70 12.79 1.16
C PHE A 115 -7.05 13.35 0.73
N VAL A 116 -7.68 14.16 1.58
CA VAL A 116 -8.98 14.75 1.27
C VAL A 116 -8.90 15.72 0.09
N ARG A 117 -7.86 16.55 0.03
CA ARG A 117 -7.73 17.57 -1.01
C ARG A 117 -7.32 17.02 -2.38
N ASN A 118 -6.43 16.05 -2.41
CA ASN A 118 -5.77 15.63 -3.63
C ASN A 118 -6.29 14.30 -4.18
N PHE A 119 -6.95 13.50 -3.36
CA PHE A 119 -7.37 12.15 -3.74
C PHE A 119 -8.88 11.94 -3.71
N VAL A 120 -9.55 12.33 -2.65
CA VAL A 120 -11.00 12.15 -2.51
C VAL A 120 -11.75 13.10 -3.44
N PRO A 121 -12.66 12.60 -4.31
CA PRO A 121 -13.46 13.46 -5.17
C PRO A 121 -14.33 14.44 -4.36
N ALA A 122 -14.35 15.71 -4.76
CA ALA A 122 -15.01 16.80 -4.03
C ALA A 122 -16.52 16.61 -3.83
N THR A 123 -17.17 15.85 -4.70
CA THR A 123 -18.62 15.61 -4.66
C THR A 123 -19.02 14.34 -3.92
N THR A 124 -18.04 13.62 -3.36
CA THR A 124 -18.27 12.33 -2.71
C THR A 124 -18.68 12.51 -1.26
N VAL A 125 -19.79 11.91 -0.86
CA VAL A 125 -20.27 11.88 0.54
C VAL A 125 -19.56 10.82 1.35
N SER A 126 -19.21 9.70 0.72
CA SER A 126 -18.49 8.58 1.33
C SER A 126 -17.48 8.02 0.33
N TYR A 127 -16.29 7.70 0.83
CA TYR A 127 -15.21 7.15 0.03
C TYR A 127 -14.57 5.99 0.79
N SER A 128 -14.63 4.80 0.22
CA SER A 128 -14.09 3.59 0.84
C SER A 128 -13.31 2.75 -0.15
N PHE A 129 -12.18 2.21 0.28
CA PHE A 129 -11.43 1.21 -0.50
C PHE A 129 -12.07 -0.18 -0.49
N ASP A 130 -13.17 -0.36 0.25
CA ASP A 130 -14.04 -1.53 0.10
C ASP A 130 -14.87 -1.47 -1.18
N ASP A 131 -15.07 -0.28 -1.72
CA ASP A 131 -15.78 -0.05 -2.98
C ASP A 131 -14.87 -0.31 -4.19
N GLU A 132 -15.45 -0.85 -5.25
CA GLU A 132 -14.70 -1.22 -6.46
C GLU A 132 -14.08 -0.01 -7.18
N GLY A 133 -14.79 1.10 -7.25
CA GLY A 133 -14.32 2.32 -7.92
C GLY A 133 -13.01 2.86 -7.32
N PRO A 134 -12.98 3.19 -6.02
CA PRO A 134 -11.77 3.60 -5.32
C PRO A 134 -10.63 2.59 -5.40
N ARG A 135 -10.91 1.30 -5.25
CA ARG A 135 -9.88 0.25 -5.40
C ARG A 135 -9.26 0.25 -6.78
N ARG A 136 -10.07 0.36 -7.82
CA ARG A 136 -9.60 0.35 -9.21
C ARG A 136 -8.66 1.51 -9.51
N GLN A 137 -8.87 2.68 -8.91
CA GLN A 137 -7.99 3.84 -9.08
C GLN A 137 -6.54 3.57 -8.64
N ILE A 138 -6.37 2.81 -7.56
CA ILE A 138 -5.04 2.58 -6.99
C ILE A 138 -4.39 1.27 -7.47
N LEU A 139 -5.18 0.26 -7.86
CA LEU A 139 -4.64 -1.08 -8.15
C LEU A 139 -3.70 -1.10 -9.35
N SER A 140 -3.94 -0.32 -10.38
CA SER A 140 -3.05 -0.28 -11.55
C SER A 140 -1.66 0.26 -11.19
N GLU A 141 -1.58 1.36 -10.45
CA GLU A 141 -0.30 1.90 -9.97
C GLU A 141 0.37 0.96 -8.96
N PHE A 142 -0.42 0.34 -8.07
CA PHE A 142 0.12 -0.63 -7.13
C PHE A 142 0.76 -1.82 -7.84
N VAL A 143 0.09 -2.41 -8.81
CA VAL A 143 0.62 -3.56 -9.57
C VAL A 143 1.92 -3.19 -10.30
N GLN A 144 2.03 -1.98 -10.83
CA GLN A 144 3.28 -1.51 -11.45
C GLN A 144 4.42 -1.44 -10.42
N SER A 145 4.19 -0.87 -9.26
CA SER A 145 5.18 -0.85 -8.18
C SER A 145 5.53 -2.26 -7.66
N PHE A 146 4.54 -3.15 -7.61
CA PHE A 146 4.75 -4.54 -7.24
C PHE A 146 5.65 -5.26 -8.25
N ILE A 147 5.45 -5.05 -9.54
CA ILE A 147 6.31 -5.59 -10.60
C ILE A 147 7.76 -5.10 -10.43
N VAL A 148 7.94 -3.81 -10.23
CA VAL A 148 9.27 -3.22 -9.97
C VAL A 148 9.91 -3.86 -8.73
N ALA A 149 9.14 -3.99 -7.65
CA ALA A 149 9.63 -4.58 -6.41
C ALA A 149 10.12 -6.02 -6.59
N ILE A 150 9.34 -6.88 -7.22
CA ILE A 150 9.74 -8.29 -7.41
C ILE A 150 10.91 -8.42 -8.40
N ASN A 151 11.01 -7.55 -9.40
CA ASN A 151 12.16 -7.53 -10.30
C ASN A 151 13.45 -7.14 -9.56
N LEU A 152 13.40 -6.18 -8.65
CA LEU A 152 14.54 -5.83 -7.79
C LEU A 152 14.94 -7.02 -6.90
N LEU A 153 13.97 -7.68 -6.29
CA LEU A 153 14.20 -8.81 -5.41
C LEU A 153 14.67 -10.07 -6.15
N SER A 154 14.43 -10.19 -7.44
CA SER A 154 14.91 -11.30 -8.27
C SER A 154 16.44 -11.39 -8.33
N ASN A 155 17.12 -10.29 -8.04
CA ASN A 155 18.58 -10.27 -7.96
C ASN A 155 19.13 -11.01 -6.73
N GLU A 156 18.32 -11.17 -5.69
CA GLU A 156 18.75 -11.72 -4.40
C GLU A 156 18.01 -13.00 -4.02
N TYR A 157 16.72 -13.13 -4.37
CA TYR A 157 15.85 -14.17 -3.89
C TYR A 157 15.28 -15.04 -4.99
N ARG A 158 15.11 -16.33 -4.67
CA ARG A 158 14.37 -17.28 -5.51
C ARG A 158 12.88 -16.97 -5.41
N ILE A 159 12.15 -17.32 -6.46
CA ILE A 159 10.71 -17.11 -6.52
C ILE A 159 9.98 -17.77 -5.34
N SER A 160 10.44 -18.95 -4.89
CA SER A 160 9.88 -19.67 -3.75
C SER A 160 10.05 -18.93 -2.41
N GLN A 161 10.97 -17.99 -2.32
CA GLN A 161 11.24 -17.20 -1.13
C GLN A 161 10.38 -15.92 -1.03
N LEU A 162 9.79 -15.47 -2.14
CA LEU A 162 9.04 -14.21 -2.20
C LEU A 162 7.89 -14.12 -1.19
N PRO A 163 7.09 -15.17 -0.94
CA PRO A 163 6.04 -15.09 0.08
C PRO A 163 6.56 -14.75 1.50
N GLY A 164 7.79 -15.14 1.79
CA GLY A 164 8.47 -14.81 3.05
C GLY A 164 9.14 -13.44 3.08
N LYS A 165 9.09 -12.68 1.98
CA LYS A 165 9.75 -11.38 1.82
C LYS A 165 8.75 -10.21 1.78
N ALA A 166 7.62 -10.35 2.47
CA ALA A 166 6.55 -9.36 2.47
C ALA A 166 7.03 -7.95 2.89
N ASN A 167 7.87 -7.86 3.91
CA ASN A 167 8.42 -6.58 4.36
C ASN A 167 9.35 -5.94 3.32
N ASP A 168 10.18 -6.74 2.67
CA ASP A 168 11.08 -6.25 1.61
C ASP A 168 10.28 -5.78 0.39
N ILE A 169 9.22 -6.50 0.01
CA ILE A 169 8.32 -6.10 -1.07
C ILE A 169 7.65 -4.78 -0.73
N ALA A 170 7.10 -4.64 0.46
CA ALA A 170 6.46 -3.39 0.90
C ALA A 170 7.44 -2.22 0.91
N ALA A 171 8.66 -2.42 1.37
CA ALA A 171 9.71 -1.40 1.35
C ALA A 171 10.07 -0.99 -0.10
N CYS A 172 10.20 -1.94 -1.01
CA CYS A 172 10.46 -1.66 -2.42
C CYS A 172 9.30 -0.92 -3.09
N VAL A 173 8.05 -1.27 -2.77
CA VAL A 173 6.86 -0.57 -3.27
C VAL A 173 6.84 0.88 -2.78
N ARG A 174 7.10 1.12 -1.49
CA ARG A 174 7.19 2.49 -0.95
C ARG A 174 8.36 3.28 -1.53
N GLY A 175 9.42 2.63 -1.93
CA GLY A 175 10.59 3.24 -2.55
C GLY A 175 10.48 3.47 -4.06
N ASP A 176 9.43 3.02 -4.71
CA ASP A 176 9.19 3.27 -6.12
C ASP A 176 8.95 4.77 -6.37
N ARG A 177 9.73 5.36 -7.27
CA ARG A 177 9.68 6.80 -7.55
C ARG A 177 8.60 7.20 -8.55
N ALA A 178 7.87 6.25 -9.10
CA ALA A 178 6.92 6.51 -10.17
C ALA A 178 5.46 6.23 -9.76
N ASN A 179 5.11 5.14 -9.19
CA ASN A 179 3.74 4.67 -8.99
C ASN A 179 3.31 4.76 -7.51
N ALA A 180 3.02 3.65 -6.88
CA ALA A 180 2.54 3.61 -5.49
C ALA A 180 3.54 4.21 -4.47
N GLY A 181 4.83 4.22 -4.76
CA GLY A 181 5.83 4.88 -3.92
C GLY A 181 5.71 6.40 -3.85
N THR A 182 5.01 7.00 -4.80
CA THR A 182 4.76 8.45 -4.83
C THR A 182 3.46 8.87 -4.12
N TRP A 183 2.67 7.91 -3.64
CA TRP A 183 1.36 8.21 -3.06
C TRP A 183 1.42 9.05 -1.79
N ASN A 184 2.45 8.84 -0.97
CA ASN A 184 2.62 9.64 0.23
C ASN A 184 2.74 11.13 -0.08
N ASP A 185 3.54 11.47 -1.07
CA ASP A 185 3.74 12.86 -1.48
C ASP A 185 2.56 13.43 -2.30
N ARG A 186 1.94 12.61 -3.15
CA ARG A 186 0.83 13.04 -4.00
C ARG A 186 -0.49 13.09 -3.26
N PHE A 187 -0.78 12.10 -2.42
CA PHE A 187 -2.11 11.83 -1.89
C PHE A 187 -2.18 11.67 -0.37
N GLY A 188 -1.05 11.70 0.33
CA GLY A 188 -1.03 11.58 1.79
C GLY A 188 -1.41 10.21 2.34
N PHE A 189 -1.21 9.14 1.57
CA PHE A 189 -1.29 7.77 2.06
C PHE A 189 -0.15 6.91 1.48
N GLU A 190 0.14 5.81 2.13
CA GLU A 190 1.19 4.90 1.71
C GLU A 190 0.78 3.44 1.83
N VAL A 191 1.47 2.57 1.13
CA VAL A 191 1.38 1.13 1.31
C VAL A 191 2.07 0.76 2.61
N SER A 192 1.33 0.24 3.58
CA SER A 192 1.86 -0.15 4.89
C SER A 192 2.32 -1.60 4.93
N SER A 193 1.66 -2.49 4.16
CA SER A 193 2.05 -3.89 4.06
C SER A 193 1.67 -4.48 2.71
N VAL A 194 2.38 -5.53 2.31
CA VAL A 194 2.08 -6.35 1.13
C VAL A 194 2.21 -7.81 1.51
N GLY A 195 1.22 -8.62 1.16
CA GLY A 195 1.25 -10.06 1.35
C GLY A 195 0.98 -10.80 0.04
N ILE A 196 1.77 -11.83 -0.26
CA ILE A 196 1.55 -12.71 -1.40
C ILE A 196 0.75 -13.91 -0.93
N GLU A 197 -0.41 -14.15 -1.54
CA GLU A 197 -1.26 -15.31 -1.24
C GLU A 197 -0.91 -16.50 -2.14
N SER A 198 -0.65 -16.25 -3.42
CA SER A 198 -0.17 -17.29 -4.34
C SER A 198 0.70 -16.73 -5.46
N ILE A 199 1.62 -17.56 -5.90
CA ILE A 199 2.40 -17.38 -7.12
C ILE A 199 2.22 -18.65 -7.95
N GLU A 200 1.81 -18.47 -9.18
CA GLU A 200 1.58 -19.57 -10.11
C GLU A 200 2.45 -19.38 -11.36
N PHE A 201 3.12 -20.44 -11.77
CA PHE A 201 3.79 -20.45 -13.06
C PHE A 201 2.78 -20.56 -14.18
N THR A 202 3.05 -19.91 -15.31
CA THR A 202 2.38 -20.27 -16.57
C THR A 202 2.73 -21.71 -16.93
N GLU A 203 1.92 -22.36 -17.76
CA GLU A 203 2.15 -23.76 -18.15
C GLU A 203 3.53 -23.94 -18.80
N GLN A 204 3.93 -23.02 -19.64
CA GLN A 204 5.25 -23.04 -20.28
C GLN A 204 6.39 -22.96 -19.24
N SER A 205 6.28 -22.07 -18.29
CA SER A 205 7.29 -21.92 -17.23
C SER A 205 7.30 -23.11 -16.28
N ARG A 206 6.14 -23.69 -15.99
CA ARG A 206 6.05 -24.93 -15.21
C ARG A 206 6.80 -26.08 -15.87
N GLN A 207 6.70 -26.23 -17.20
CA GLN A 207 7.45 -27.20 -17.96
C GLN A 207 8.95 -26.97 -17.86
N LEU A 208 9.41 -25.71 -17.94
CA LEU A 208 10.83 -25.36 -17.77
C LEU A 208 11.35 -25.73 -16.38
N VAL A 209 10.59 -25.51 -15.36
CA VAL A 209 10.94 -25.87 -13.97
C VAL A 209 11.03 -27.40 -13.82
N GLN A 210 10.09 -28.14 -14.38
CA GLN A 210 10.08 -29.60 -14.36
C GLN A 210 11.28 -30.18 -15.13
N GLN A 211 11.60 -29.61 -16.28
CA GLN A 211 12.75 -30.01 -17.07
C GLN A 211 14.07 -29.76 -16.32
N PHE A 212 14.20 -28.62 -15.65
CA PHE A 212 15.36 -28.34 -14.84
C PHE A 212 15.53 -29.34 -13.69
N ALA A 213 14.47 -29.72 -12.99
CA ALA A 213 14.50 -30.73 -11.94
C ALA A 213 14.90 -32.09 -12.46
N SER A 214 14.36 -32.52 -13.62
CA SER A 214 14.68 -33.75 -14.26
C SER A 214 16.16 -33.79 -14.69
N ASN A 215 16.67 -32.76 -15.32
CA ASN A 215 18.07 -32.67 -15.73
C ASN A 215 19.03 -32.73 -14.54
N LYS A 216 18.70 -32.04 -13.45
CA LYS A 216 19.51 -32.06 -12.23
C LYS A 216 19.55 -33.45 -11.59
N MET A 217 18.46 -34.18 -11.57
CA MET A 217 18.41 -35.56 -11.07
C MET A 217 19.25 -36.49 -11.95
N ASN A 218 19.21 -36.34 -13.26
CA ASN A 218 20.02 -37.13 -14.20
C ASN A 218 21.51 -36.88 -13.99
N VAL A 219 21.95 -35.64 -13.86
CA VAL A 219 23.36 -35.31 -13.59
C VAL A 219 23.82 -35.93 -12.26
N ALA A 220 23.03 -35.84 -11.21
CA ALA A 220 23.36 -36.44 -9.91
C ALA A 220 23.46 -37.96 -9.98
N ALA A 221 22.60 -38.62 -10.77
CA ALA A 221 22.67 -40.05 -11.01
C ALA A 221 23.96 -40.46 -11.78
N TYR A 222 24.36 -39.70 -12.79
CA TYR A 222 25.62 -39.91 -13.52
C TYR A 222 26.85 -39.72 -12.64
N GLU A 223 26.89 -38.70 -11.80
CA GLU A 223 27.98 -38.49 -10.84
C GLU A 223 28.07 -39.63 -9.83
N GLY A 224 26.95 -40.11 -9.30
CA GLY A 224 26.89 -41.26 -8.41
C GLY A 224 27.41 -42.57 -9.06
N VAL A 225 27.06 -42.82 -10.30
CA VAL A 225 27.55 -43.98 -11.06
C VAL A 225 29.05 -43.90 -11.34
N SER A 226 29.55 -42.70 -11.68
CA SER A 226 30.99 -42.52 -11.94
C SER A 226 31.84 -42.72 -10.69
N GLN A 227 31.37 -42.25 -9.53
CA GLN A 227 32.04 -42.48 -8.25
C GLN A 227 32.04 -43.95 -7.83
N GLN A 228 30.96 -44.69 -8.05
CA GLN A 228 30.91 -46.13 -7.79
C GLN A 228 31.86 -46.91 -8.71
N ALA A 229 31.91 -46.54 -9.98
CA ALA A 229 32.84 -47.18 -10.93
C ALA A 229 34.32 -46.88 -10.58
N GLY A 230 34.62 -45.68 -10.11
CA GLY A 230 35.95 -45.30 -9.62
C GLY A 230 36.39 -46.08 -8.36
N ASN A 231 35.46 -46.38 -7.46
CA ASN A 231 35.73 -47.14 -6.25
C ASN A 231 35.83 -48.64 -6.49
N MET A 232 35.34 -49.19 -7.61
CA MET A 232 35.51 -50.59 -8.00
C MET A 232 36.80 -50.85 -8.77
N ALA A 233 37.46 -49.78 -9.26
CA ALA A 233 38.72 -49.90 -10.03
C ALA A 233 39.97 -49.66 -9.16
N ALA A 234 39.83 -49.39 -7.89
CA ALA A 234 40.90 -49.24 -6.88
C ALA A 234 40.95 -50.45 -5.97
#